data_a3029151a5373ab92ea897c7a4702e4c
#
_entry.id   a3029151a5373ab92ea897c7a4702e4c
#
_cell.length_a   1.000
_cell.length_b   1.000
_cell.length_c   1.000
_cell.angle_alpha   90.00
_cell.angle_beta   90.00
_cell.angle_gamma   90.00
#
_symmetry.space_group_name_H-M   'P 1'
#
loop_
_entity.id
_entity.type
_entity.pdbx_description
1 polymer ?
#
loop_
_entity_poly.entity_id
_entity_poly.type
_entity_poly.pdbx_seq_one_letter_code
_entity_poly.pdbx_strand_id
1 'polypeptide(L)' 'MKEQARILSEVNEVTRSMVLFYLQKNELSLNAFSKLVEVRQPNLHKFMNGKTLSSRSIEKIGEFFSK' A
#
# COMPACT_ATOMS: atom_id res chain seq x y z
N MET A 1 2.29 21.65 8.13
CA MET A 1 3.29 20.59 8.01
C MET A 1 2.97 19.37 8.85
N LYS A 2 2.68 19.53 10.14
CA LYS A 2 2.32 18.39 11.00
C LYS A 2 1.04 17.71 10.53
N GLU A 3 0.09 18.48 9.98
CA GLU A 3 -1.17 17.94 9.50
C GLU A 3 -1.00 17.10 8.25
N GLN A 4 -0.11 17.51 7.34
CA GLN A 4 0.16 16.74 6.12
C GLN A 4 0.85 15.41 6.46
N ALA A 5 1.77 15.41 7.41
CA ALA A 5 2.42 14.19 7.84
C ALA A 5 1.41 13.25 8.50
N ARG A 6 0.48 13.77 9.30
CA ARG A 6 -0.56 12.98 9.93
C ARG A 6 -1.50 12.38 8.89
N ILE A 7 -1.94 13.18 7.91
CA ILE A 7 -2.82 12.70 6.84
C ILE A 7 -2.16 11.60 6.05
N LEU A 8 -0.89 11.78 5.70
CA LEU A 8 -0.14 10.76 4.96
C LEU A 8 -0.01 9.47 5.76
N SER A 9 0.25 9.58 7.07
CA SER A 9 0.33 8.43 7.95
C SER A 9 -0.99 7.67 8.00
N GLU A 10 -2.11 8.39 8.14
CA GLU A 10 -3.44 7.78 8.15
C GLU A 10 -3.76 7.09 6.83
N VAL A 11 -3.43 7.73 5.71
CA VAL A 11 -3.63 7.14 4.38
C VAL A 11 -2.81 5.86 4.24
N ASN A 12 -1.57 5.87 4.73
CA ASN A 12 -0.73 4.68 4.71
C ASN A 12 -1.35 3.53 5.52
N GLU A 13 -1.87 3.83 6.71
CA GLU A 13 -2.49 2.81 7.56
C GLU A 13 -3.74 2.21 6.93
N VAL A 14 -4.61 3.06 6.40
CA VAL A 14 -5.83 2.61 5.73
C VAL A 14 -5.48 1.77 4.51
N THR A 15 -4.54 2.23 3.70
CA THR A 15 -4.11 1.51 2.50
C THR A 15 -3.50 0.16 2.86
N ARG A 16 -2.70 0.11 3.94
CA ARG A 16 -2.10 -1.14 4.41
C ARG A 16 -3.18 -2.15 4.78
N SER A 17 -4.20 -1.71 5.48
CA SER A 17 -5.32 -2.57 5.86
C SER A 17 -6.07 -3.09 4.64
N MET A 18 -6.29 -2.23 3.65
CA MET A 18 -6.94 -2.62 2.40
C MET A 18 -6.12 -3.67 1.65
N VAL A 19 -4.81 -3.47 1.58
CA VAL A 19 -3.92 -4.42 0.92
C VAL A 19 -3.95 -5.76 1.64
N LEU A 20 -3.84 -5.76 2.96
CA LEU A 20 -3.85 -6.99 3.73
C LEU A 20 -5.15 -7.77 3.51
N PHE A 21 -6.28 -7.09 3.57
CA PHE A 21 -7.58 -7.72 3.34
C PHE A 21 -7.68 -8.30 1.94
N TYR A 22 -7.22 -7.55 0.95
CA TYR A 22 -7.25 -7.99 -0.45
C TYR A 22 -6.40 -9.24 -0.66
N LEU A 23 -5.18 -9.26 -0.10
CA LEU A 23 -4.29 -10.41 -0.22
C LEU A 23 -4.89 -11.66 0.42
N GLN A 24 -5.49 -11.51 1.60
CA GLN A 24 -6.10 -12.64 2.30
C GLN A 24 -7.33 -13.17 1.56
N LYS A 25 -8.17 -12.25 1.09
CA LYS A 25 -9.41 -12.62 0.39
C LYS A 25 -9.14 -13.35 -0.91
N ASN A 26 -8.09 -12.95 -1.63
CA ASN A 26 -7.77 -13.52 -2.94
C ASN A 26 -6.64 -14.54 -2.90
N GLU A 27 -6.16 -14.89 -1.70
CA GLU A 27 -5.05 -15.83 -1.50
C GLU A 27 -3.85 -15.45 -2.38
N LEU A 28 -3.53 -14.15 -2.39
CA LEU A 28 -2.51 -13.59 -3.23
C LEU A 28 -1.25 -13.31 -2.44
N SER A 29 -0.08 -13.61 -3.02
CA SER A 29 1.19 -13.28 -2.39
C SER A 29 1.52 -11.81 -2.56
N LEU A 30 2.34 -11.27 -1.67
CA LEU A 30 2.79 -9.89 -1.76
C LEU A 30 3.59 -9.66 -3.05
N ASN A 31 4.38 -10.66 -3.47
CA ASN A 31 5.14 -10.60 -4.71
C ASN A 31 4.23 -10.45 -5.92
N ALA A 32 3.16 -11.23 -5.98
CA ALA A 32 2.18 -11.14 -7.07
C ALA A 32 1.49 -9.76 -7.05
N PHE A 33 1.13 -9.27 -5.87
CA PHE A 33 0.50 -7.96 -5.74
C PHE A 33 1.43 -6.83 -6.19
N SER A 34 2.73 -6.94 -5.90
CA SER A 34 3.70 -5.92 -6.31
C SER A 34 3.70 -5.73 -7.82
N LYS A 35 3.51 -6.81 -8.57
CA LYS A 35 3.44 -6.75 -10.03
C LYS A 35 2.15 -6.10 -10.50
N LEU A 36 1.05 -6.34 -9.81
CA LEU A 36 -0.25 -5.77 -10.17
C LEU A 36 -0.29 -4.26 -9.99
N VAL A 37 0.34 -3.75 -8.93
CA VAL A 37 0.31 -2.31 -8.62
C VAL A 37 1.57 -1.59 -9.09
N GLU A 38 2.52 -2.31 -9.66
CA GLU A 38 3.79 -1.75 -10.15
C GLU A 38 4.57 -1.01 -9.06
N VAL A 39 4.57 -1.57 -7.86
CA VAL A 39 5.38 -1.09 -6.74
C VAL A 39 6.42 -2.16 -6.43
N ARG A 40 7.67 -1.74 -6.25
CA ARG A 40 8.75 -2.69 -6.00
C ARG A 40 8.50 -3.54 -4.76
N GLN A 41 8.77 -4.84 -4.88
CA GLN A 41 8.55 -5.79 -3.79
C GLN A 41 9.23 -5.38 -2.47
N PRO A 42 10.50 -4.94 -2.45
CA PRO A 42 11.12 -4.52 -1.19
C PRO A 42 10.38 -3.38 -0.51
N ASN A 43 9.85 -2.44 -1.31
CA ASN A 43 9.09 -1.32 -0.77
C ASN A 43 7.76 -1.77 -0.18
N LEU A 44 7.09 -2.72 -0.83
CA LEU A 44 5.85 -3.28 -0.30
C LEU A 44 6.09 -4.07 0.98
N HIS A 45 7.18 -4.83 1.06
CA HIS A 45 7.54 -5.55 2.29
C HIS A 45 7.73 -4.59 3.45
N LYS A 46 8.46 -3.50 3.23
CA LYS A 46 8.65 -2.48 4.26
C LYS A 46 7.32 -1.85 4.66
N PHE A 47 6.47 -1.57 3.68
CA PHE A 47 5.15 -1.00 3.92
C PHE A 47 4.29 -1.91 4.79
N MET A 48 4.26 -3.20 4.49
CA MET A 48 3.47 -4.15 5.27
C MET A 48 4.03 -4.33 6.69
N ASN A 49 5.29 -3.99 6.90
CA ASN A 49 5.92 -4.03 8.22
C ASN A 49 5.80 -2.71 8.99
N GLY A 50 5.03 -1.77 8.48
CA GLY A 50 4.75 -0.52 9.20
C GLY A 50 5.48 0.71 8.68
N LYS A 51 6.30 0.58 7.64
CA LYS A 51 6.96 1.74 7.05
C LYS A 51 6.00 2.46 6.11
N THR A 52 6.25 3.75 5.88
CA THR A 52 5.41 4.52 4.97
C THR A 52 5.89 4.39 3.53
N LEU A 53 4.92 4.37 2.61
CA LEU A 53 5.22 4.44 1.18
C LEU A 53 5.17 5.91 0.72
N SER A 54 5.86 6.20 -0.39
CA SER A 54 5.77 7.51 -1.01
C SER A 54 4.34 7.75 -1.52
N SER A 55 3.98 9.02 -1.67
CA SER A 55 2.66 9.38 -2.18
C SER A 55 2.38 8.76 -3.55
N ARG A 56 3.41 8.70 -4.40
CA ARG A 56 3.28 8.11 -5.73
C ARG A 56 2.93 6.62 -5.66
N SER A 57 3.57 5.89 -4.78
CA SER A 57 3.30 4.46 -4.61
C SER A 57 1.90 4.25 -4.03
N ILE A 58 1.50 5.07 -3.08
CA ILE A 58 0.15 5.02 -2.49
C ILE A 58 -0.90 5.28 -3.57
N GLU A 59 -0.64 6.25 -4.47
CA GLU A 59 -1.56 6.54 -5.58
C GLU A 59 -1.73 5.35 -6.50
N LYS A 60 -0.65 4.65 -6.81
CA LYS A 60 -0.71 3.45 -7.66
C LYS A 60 -1.60 2.38 -7.04
N ILE A 61 -1.46 2.16 -5.75
CA ILE A 61 -2.29 1.19 -5.04
C ILE A 61 -3.76 1.66 -5.03
N GLY A 62 -3.98 2.94 -4.76
CA GLY A 62 -5.32 3.51 -4.78
C GLY A 62 -5.99 3.38 -6.12
N GLU A 63 -5.28 3.64 -7.20
CA GLU A 63 -5.80 3.46 -8.56
C GLU A 63 -6.18 2.02 -8.82
N PHE A 64 -5.37 1.08 -8.34
CA PHE A 64 -5.66 -0.34 -8.51
C PHE A 64 -7.00 -0.69 -7.85
N PHE A 65 -7.24 -0.20 -6.65
CA PHE A 65 -8.46 -0.49 -5.92
C PHE A 65 -9.68 0.26 -6.47
N SER A 66 -9.46 1.33 -7.23
CA SER A 66 -10.54 2.13 -7.81
C SER A 66 -11.13 1.52 -9.09
N LYS A 67 -10.48 0.54 -9.66
CA LYS A 67 -10.92 -0.07 -10.93
C LYS A 67 -12.04 -1.09 -10.75
#